data_07ff01cee09e7b8f4d150e7e45baafc0
#
_entry.id   07ff01cee09e7b8f4d150e7e45baafc0
#
_cell.length_a   1.000
_cell.length_b   1.000
_cell.length_c   1.000
_cell.angle_alpha   90.00
_cell.angle_beta   90.00
_cell.angle_gamma   90.00
#
_symmetry.space_group_name_H-M   'P 1'
#
loop_
_entity.id
_entity.type
_entity.pdbx_description
1 polymer ?
#
loop_
_entity_poly.entity_id
_entity_poly.type
_entity_poly.pdbx_seq_one_letter_code
_entity_poly.pdbx_strand_id
1 'polypeptide(L)'
;MTAVLDHVAINSQNLEESVRFFEEVFHMTVSREVGTKPNRRIWFHQGIQINESIDLCRENTMYHHIALRVSDRAKAVESSIKYGCTMVEGKDNWIVTQDGIVIEFMG
;
A
#
# COMPACT_ATOMS: atom_id res chain seq x y z
N MET A 1 -2.30 14.26 -16.52
CA MET A 1 -2.46 12.85 -16.12
C MET A 1 -3.31 12.80 -14.86
N THR A 2 -4.33 11.98 -14.86
CA THR A 2 -5.23 11.84 -13.70
C THR A 2 -4.85 10.61 -12.90
N ALA A 3 -4.84 10.74 -11.58
CA ALA A 3 -4.55 9.62 -10.69
C ALA A 3 -5.78 9.28 -9.87
N VAL A 4 -6.01 7.98 -9.67
CA VAL A 4 -7.13 7.48 -8.86
C VAL A 4 -6.54 6.60 -7.76
N LEU A 5 -7.03 6.75 -6.54
CA LEU A 5 -6.59 5.91 -5.43
C LEU A 5 -7.03 4.47 -5.69
N ASP A 6 -6.06 3.54 -5.66
CA ASP A 6 -6.36 2.11 -5.77
C ASP A 6 -6.50 1.50 -4.38
N HIS A 7 -5.51 1.68 -3.53
CA HIS A 7 -5.58 1.14 -2.17
C HIS A 7 -4.62 1.87 -1.24
N VAL A 8 -4.86 1.69 0.06
CA VAL A 8 -3.92 2.08 1.12
C VAL A 8 -3.50 0.79 1.81
N ALA A 9 -2.19 0.60 1.97
CA ALA A 9 -1.65 -0.58 2.62
C ALA A 9 -1.19 -0.23 4.03
N ILE A 10 -1.61 -1.05 4.98
CA ILE A 10 -1.23 -0.91 6.39
C ILE A 10 -0.69 -2.25 6.89
N ASN A 11 0.09 -2.21 7.95
CA ASN A 11 0.65 -3.41 8.55
C ASN A 11 -0.15 -3.82 9.78
N SER A 12 -0.22 -5.12 10.05
CA SER A 12 -0.92 -5.66 11.22
C SER A 12 -0.13 -6.81 11.81
N GLN A 13 -0.01 -6.84 13.12
CA GLN A 13 0.60 -7.97 13.83
C GLN A 13 -0.37 -9.13 13.99
N ASN A 14 -1.67 -8.86 13.93
CA ASN A 14 -2.70 -9.87 14.06
C ASN A 14 -3.66 -9.77 12.89
N LEU A 15 -3.30 -10.42 11.80
CA LEU A 15 -4.04 -10.30 10.55
C LEU A 15 -5.49 -10.77 10.68
N GLU A 16 -5.70 -11.92 11.34
CA GLU A 16 -7.04 -12.48 11.48
C GLU A 16 -7.97 -11.51 12.22
N GLU A 17 -7.47 -10.91 13.29
CA GLU A 17 -8.27 -9.95 14.06
C GLU A 17 -8.56 -8.70 13.27
N SER A 18 -7.54 -8.18 12.56
CA SER A 18 -7.72 -6.99 11.74
C SER A 18 -8.72 -7.23 10.62
N VAL A 19 -8.61 -8.37 9.94
CA VAL A 19 -9.55 -8.71 8.86
C VAL A 19 -10.97 -8.82 9.42
N ARG A 20 -11.14 -9.50 10.52
CA ARG A 20 -12.46 -9.66 11.14
C ARG A 20 -13.06 -8.33 11.55
N PHE A 21 -12.23 -7.41 12.05
CA PHE A 21 -12.68 -6.06 12.41
C PHE A 21 -13.29 -5.35 11.20
N PHE A 22 -12.57 -5.32 10.09
CA PHE A 22 -13.05 -4.62 8.90
C PHE A 22 -14.28 -5.31 8.30
N GLU A 23 -14.35 -6.65 8.39
CA GLU A 23 -15.50 -7.39 7.89
C GLU A 23 -16.74 -7.16 8.74
N GLU A 24 -16.61 -7.28 10.06
CA GLU A 24 -17.77 -7.27 10.95
C GLU A 24 -18.29 -5.87 11.24
N VAL A 25 -17.38 -4.90 11.40
CA VAL A 25 -17.78 -3.53 11.75
C VAL A 25 -18.18 -2.72 10.50
N PHE A 26 -17.41 -2.86 9.43
CA PHE A 26 -17.61 -2.03 8.24
C PHE A 26 -18.11 -2.80 7.04
N HIS A 27 -18.38 -4.09 7.18
CA HIS A 27 -18.90 -4.96 6.11
C HIS A 27 -18.01 -4.95 4.87
N MET A 28 -16.72 -4.81 5.07
CA MET A 28 -15.77 -4.92 3.96
C MET A 28 -15.62 -6.37 3.54
N THR A 29 -15.30 -6.57 2.27
CA THR A 29 -15.21 -7.90 1.69
C THR A 29 -13.82 -8.13 1.10
N VAL A 30 -13.24 -9.28 1.43
CA VAL A 30 -11.91 -9.66 0.93
C VAL A 30 -12.00 -9.95 -0.57
N SER A 31 -11.15 -9.29 -1.35
CA SER A 31 -11.06 -9.54 -2.79
C SER A 31 -9.94 -10.52 -3.13
N ARG A 32 -8.89 -10.56 -2.30
CA ARG A 32 -7.72 -11.35 -2.62
C ARG A 32 -6.88 -11.59 -1.37
N GLU A 33 -6.26 -12.75 -1.30
CA GLU A 33 -5.28 -13.07 -0.26
C GLU A 33 -4.06 -13.71 -0.91
N VAL A 34 -2.86 -13.31 -0.52
CA VAL A 34 -1.60 -13.78 -1.08
C VAL A 34 -0.61 -14.04 0.04
N GLY A 35 0.24 -15.03 -0.17
CA GLY A 35 1.32 -15.34 0.76
C GLY A 35 0.94 -16.37 1.80
N THR A 36 1.90 -16.70 2.63
CA THR A 36 1.75 -17.67 3.72
C THR A 36 2.18 -17.03 5.02
N LYS A 37 1.58 -17.49 6.11
CA LYS A 37 1.91 -17.01 7.45
C LYS A 37 3.40 -17.16 7.72
N PRO A 38 4.12 -16.16 8.24
CA PRO A 38 3.61 -14.90 8.80
C PRO A 38 3.71 -13.71 7.83
N ASN A 39 3.66 -13.94 6.54
CA ASN A 39 3.86 -12.88 5.54
C ASN A 39 2.69 -12.79 4.56
N ARG A 40 1.48 -12.91 5.07
CA ARG A 40 0.27 -12.84 4.23
C ARG A 40 -0.09 -11.39 3.93
N ARG A 41 -0.77 -11.20 2.79
CA ARG A 41 -1.36 -9.91 2.41
C ARG A 41 -2.80 -10.14 1.99
N ILE A 42 -3.68 -9.24 2.44
CA ILE A 42 -5.10 -9.30 2.13
C ILE A 42 -5.54 -7.96 1.56
N TRP A 43 -6.32 -8.00 0.50
CA TRP A 43 -6.94 -6.83 -0.10
C TRP A 43 -8.45 -6.91 0.08
N PHE A 44 -9.03 -5.79 0.51
CA PHE A 44 -10.47 -5.61 0.52
C PHE A 44 -10.90 -4.90 -0.74
N HIS A 45 -12.12 -5.20 -1.21
CA HIS A 45 -12.67 -4.50 -2.37
C HIS A 45 -12.76 -2.99 -2.16
N GLN A 46 -12.84 -2.56 -0.91
CA GLN A 46 -13.05 -1.16 -0.54
C GLN A 46 -11.77 -0.33 -0.45
N GLY A 47 -10.63 -0.90 -0.88
CA GLY A 47 -9.42 -0.12 -1.03
C GLY A 47 -8.44 -0.19 0.14
N ILE A 48 -8.61 -1.12 1.04
CA ILE A 48 -7.64 -1.38 2.12
C ILE A 48 -6.86 -2.65 1.79
N GLN A 49 -5.54 -2.57 1.94
CA GLN A 49 -4.67 -3.74 1.92
C GLN A 49 -4.06 -3.89 3.30
N ILE A 50 -4.06 -5.10 3.85
CA ILE A 50 -3.41 -5.36 5.13
C ILE A 50 -2.26 -6.34 4.90
N ASN A 51 -1.07 -5.94 5.34
CA ASN A 51 0.13 -6.78 5.29
C ASN A 51 0.36 -7.36 6.69
N GLU A 52 0.50 -8.67 6.74
CA GLU A 52 0.89 -9.33 8.00
C GLU A 52 2.35 -9.00 8.29
N SER A 53 2.61 -8.49 9.51
CA SER A 53 3.96 -8.12 9.91
C SER A 53 4.12 -8.38 11.40
N ILE A 54 5.09 -9.19 11.76
CA ILE A 54 5.34 -9.51 13.16
C ILE A 54 6.17 -8.42 13.86
N ASP A 55 6.69 -7.48 13.10
CA ASP A 55 7.60 -6.45 13.63
C ASP A 55 6.99 -5.07 13.45
N LEU A 56 6.08 -4.70 14.37
CA LEU A 56 5.51 -3.36 14.44
C LEU A 56 6.23 -2.48 15.45
N CYS A 57 7.34 -2.95 16.02
CA CYS A 57 8.10 -2.16 16.97
C CYS A 57 8.90 -1.05 16.32
N ARG A 58 8.98 -1.09 14.99
CA ARG A 58 9.70 -0.08 14.24
C ARG A 58 8.87 1.16 14.11
N GLU A 59 9.53 2.29 14.01
CA GLU A 59 8.87 3.56 13.80
C GLU A 59 8.01 3.54 12.53
N ASN A 60 6.82 4.10 12.62
CA ASN A 60 5.91 4.29 11.48
C ASN A 60 5.59 3.03 10.70
N THR A 61 5.44 1.91 11.39
CA THR A 61 5.24 0.62 10.72
C THR A 61 3.78 0.34 10.41
N MET A 62 2.83 1.09 10.97
CA MET A 62 1.40 0.87 10.69
C MET A 62 1.05 1.19 9.25
N TYR A 63 1.61 2.26 8.71
CA TYR A 63 1.39 2.68 7.33
C TYR A 63 2.48 2.09 6.44
N HIS A 64 2.10 1.53 5.30
CA HIS A 64 3.06 0.98 4.36
C HIS A 64 3.16 1.83 3.09
N HIS A 65 2.07 2.01 2.39
CA HIS A 65 2.07 2.83 1.17
C HIS A 65 0.66 3.13 0.70
N ILE A 66 0.55 4.08 -0.21
CA ILE A 66 -0.68 4.27 -1.00
C ILE A 66 -0.37 3.87 -2.44
N ALA A 67 -1.36 3.34 -3.13
CA ALA A 67 -1.22 2.98 -4.53
C ALA A 67 -2.18 3.82 -5.36
N LEU A 68 -1.65 4.46 -6.38
CA LEU A 68 -2.42 5.30 -7.29
C LEU A 68 -2.41 4.66 -8.68
N ARG A 69 -3.57 4.56 -9.28
CA ARG A 69 -3.70 4.12 -10.66
C ARG A 69 -3.57 5.32 -11.58
N VAL A 70 -2.63 5.23 -12.51
CA VAL A 70 -2.33 6.32 -13.44
C VAL A 70 -2.33 5.77 -14.86
N SER A 71 -2.50 6.64 -15.84
CA SER A 71 -2.52 6.25 -17.24
C SER A 71 -1.13 5.96 -17.80
N ASP A 72 -0.08 6.52 -17.19
CA ASP A 72 1.29 6.41 -17.68
C ASP A 72 2.24 6.38 -16.49
N ARG A 73 2.66 5.17 -16.10
CA ARG A 73 3.53 5.00 -14.92
C ARG A 73 4.89 5.67 -15.09
N ALA A 74 5.48 5.53 -16.28
CA ALA A 74 6.81 6.11 -16.52
C ALA A 74 6.77 7.63 -16.41
N LYS A 75 5.72 8.24 -16.93
CA LYS A 75 5.55 9.69 -16.85
C LYS A 75 5.28 10.13 -15.42
N ALA A 76 4.51 9.37 -14.66
CA ALA A 76 4.22 9.67 -13.25
C ALA A 76 5.52 9.67 -12.45
N VAL A 77 6.38 8.67 -12.66
CA VAL A 77 7.68 8.61 -12.00
C VAL A 77 8.55 9.80 -12.41
N GLU A 78 8.65 10.07 -13.70
CA GLU A 78 9.46 11.18 -14.19
C GLU A 78 9.03 12.51 -13.58
N SER A 79 7.73 12.77 -13.58
CA SER A 79 7.20 14.01 -13.01
C SER A 79 7.45 14.08 -11.50
N SER A 80 7.35 12.96 -10.80
CA SER A 80 7.61 12.91 -9.35
C SER A 80 9.07 13.24 -9.04
N ILE A 81 9.99 12.68 -9.82
CA ILE A 81 11.42 12.96 -9.63
C ILE A 81 11.70 14.44 -9.81
N LYS A 82 11.06 15.06 -10.78
CA LYS A 82 11.23 16.52 -11.01
C LYS A 82 10.76 17.34 -9.82
N TYR A 83 9.80 16.84 -9.05
CA TYR A 83 9.31 17.50 -7.85
C TYR A 83 10.16 17.21 -6.61
N GLY A 84 11.19 16.39 -6.74
CA GLY A 84 12.09 16.12 -5.63
C GLY A 84 11.84 14.79 -4.94
N CYS A 85 10.98 13.94 -5.49
CA CYS A 85 10.80 12.58 -4.97
C CYS A 85 11.99 11.71 -5.34
N THR A 86 12.19 10.62 -4.59
CA THR A 86 13.21 9.63 -4.89
C THR A 86 12.56 8.30 -5.20
N MET A 87 13.31 7.42 -5.87
CA MET A 87 12.83 6.07 -6.15
C MET A 87 13.02 5.17 -4.93
N VAL A 88 12.11 4.23 -4.75
CA VAL A 88 12.31 3.14 -3.80
C VAL A 88 13.29 2.15 -4.44
N GLU A 89 14.33 1.78 -3.70
CA GLU A 89 15.36 0.89 -4.20
C GLU A 89 14.77 -0.43 -4.70
N GLY A 90 15.18 -0.85 -5.88
CA GLY A 90 14.73 -2.10 -6.49
C GLY A 90 13.35 -2.03 -7.14
N LYS A 91 12.74 -0.87 -7.19
CA LYS A 91 11.41 -0.67 -7.79
C LYS A 91 11.48 0.38 -8.90
N ASP A 92 10.71 0.17 -9.96
CA ASP A 92 10.66 1.13 -11.07
C ASP A 92 9.36 1.96 -11.08
N ASN A 93 8.42 1.66 -10.19
CA ASN A 93 7.13 2.33 -10.12
C ASN A 93 6.75 2.75 -8.70
N TRP A 94 7.72 2.82 -7.80
CA TRP A 94 7.51 3.26 -6.42
C TRP A 94 8.39 4.47 -6.15
N ILE A 95 7.80 5.50 -5.56
CA ILE A 95 8.52 6.72 -5.19
C ILE A 95 8.30 7.06 -3.72
N VAL A 96 9.19 7.90 -3.20
CA VAL A 96 9.06 8.43 -1.85
C VAL A 96 9.11 9.94 -1.93
N THR A 97 8.15 10.62 -1.32
CA THR A 97 8.15 12.08 -1.27
C THR A 97 9.19 12.56 -0.25
N GLN A 98 9.46 13.86 -0.27
CA GLN A 98 10.40 14.45 0.68
C GLN A 98 9.96 14.26 2.14
N ASP A 99 8.64 14.17 2.37
CA ASP A 99 8.10 13.92 3.72
C ASP A 99 8.02 12.44 4.07
N GLY A 100 8.45 11.55 3.17
CA GLY A 100 8.49 10.13 3.46
C GLY A 100 7.23 9.35 3.07
N ILE A 101 6.34 9.94 2.29
CA ILE A 101 5.14 9.25 1.81
C ILE A 101 5.56 8.32 0.69
N VAL A 102 5.28 7.02 0.86
CA VAL A 102 5.59 6.00 -0.15
C VAL A 102 4.40 5.81 -1.05
N ILE A 103 4.61 5.91 -2.36
CA ILE A 103 3.54 5.80 -3.35
C ILE A 103 3.94 4.79 -4.41
N GLU A 104 3.01 3.88 -4.69
CA GLU A 104 3.13 2.92 -5.78
C GLU A 104 2.27 3.40 -6.94
N PHE A 105 2.83 3.41 -8.16
CA PHE A 105 2.05 3.72 -9.35
C PHE A 105 1.65 2.44 -10.05
N MET A 106 0.36 2.30 -10.33
CA MET A 106 -0.24 1.19 -11.05
C MET A 106 -0.85 1.71 -12.35
N GLY A 107 -0.98 0.81 -13.31
CA GLY A 107 -1.58 1.26 -14.56
C GLY A 107 -1.55 0.26 -15.67
#